data_353b603900f6b543314990e0825f719d
#
_entry.id   353b603900f6b543314990e0825f719d
#
_cell.length_a   1.000
_cell.length_b   1.000
_cell.length_c   1.000
_cell.angle_alpha   90.00
_cell.angle_beta   90.00
_cell.angle_gamma   90.00
#
_symmetry.space_group_name_H-M   'P 1'
#
loop_
_entity.id
_entity.type
_entity.pdbx_description
1 polymer ?
#
loop_
_entity_poly.entity_id
_entity_poly.type
_entity_poly.pdbx_seq_one_letter_code
_entity_poly.pdbx_strand_id
1 'polypeptide(L)'
;IAKQTRRGKGNFIICSSDVASALSASGMLDYSPAMSTNLNVDDTGNTFAGVLNGRMRVYIDPYAVADYVNVGYKGTNPYDAGLFYCPYVPLTMVRAVGEDTFQPKIGFKTRYGMVSNPFVGASPSSGLAASRTNQYYRIFRVDNILA
;
A
#
# COMPACT_ATOMS: atom_id res chain seq x y z
N ILE A 1 3.16 -15.29 -4.72
CA ILE A 1 2.06 -14.60 -5.40
C ILE A 1 1.72 -15.30 -6.69
N ALA A 2 2.61 -15.36 -7.68
CA ALA A 2 2.33 -15.93 -8.99
C ALA A 2 1.81 -17.38 -8.96
N LYS A 3 2.37 -18.22 -8.09
CA LYS A 3 1.93 -19.62 -7.92
C LYS A 3 0.50 -19.74 -7.41
N GLN A 4 0.08 -18.82 -6.55
CA GLN A 4 -1.23 -18.86 -5.90
C GLN A 4 -2.30 -18.14 -6.70
N THR A 5 -2.00 -16.97 -7.22
CA THR A 5 -2.95 -16.18 -7.99
C THR A 5 -3.07 -16.64 -9.44
N ARG A 6 -2.00 -17.24 -9.99
CA ARG A 6 -1.88 -17.58 -11.42
C ARG A 6 -2.15 -16.40 -12.36
N ARG A 7 -2.03 -15.17 -11.85
CA ARG A 7 -2.27 -13.92 -12.60
C ARG A 7 -0.98 -13.22 -12.98
N GLY A 8 0.00 -13.26 -12.09
CA GLY A 8 1.28 -12.60 -12.30
C GLY A 8 2.13 -12.56 -11.04
N LYS A 9 3.37 -12.15 -11.22
CA LYS A 9 4.32 -11.94 -10.12
C LYS A 9 4.10 -10.57 -9.48
N GLY A 10 4.58 -10.39 -8.25
CA GLY A 10 4.56 -9.11 -7.57
C GLY A 10 5.17 -8.00 -8.42
N ASN A 11 4.56 -6.83 -8.44
CA ASN A 11 4.97 -5.68 -9.23
C ASN A 11 5.21 -4.42 -8.40
N PHE A 12 4.88 -4.44 -7.11
CA PHE A 12 5.22 -3.36 -6.20
C PHE A 12 5.64 -3.89 -4.83
N ILE A 13 6.40 -3.08 -4.13
CA ILE A 13 6.91 -3.34 -2.77
C ILE A 13 6.57 -2.13 -1.91
N ILE A 14 6.10 -2.38 -0.70
CA ILE A 14 5.98 -1.40 0.37
C ILE A 14 6.89 -1.87 1.51
N CYS A 15 7.79 -1.03 1.96
CA CYS A 15 8.75 -1.39 2.99
C CYS A 15 8.98 -0.24 3.99
N SER A 16 9.58 -0.57 5.15
CA SER A 16 10.05 0.43 6.10
C SER A 16 11.23 1.23 5.56
N SER A 17 11.52 2.37 6.18
CA SER A 17 12.64 3.24 5.80
C SER A 17 13.98 2.53 5.88
N ASP A 18 14.18 1.70 6.90
CA ASP A 18 15.45 0.99 7.13
C ASP A 18 15.70 -0.07 6.07
N VAL A 19 14.65 -0.80 5.67
CA VAL A 19 14.71 -1.73 4.55
C VAL A 19 15.00 -1.00 3.23
N ALA A 20 14.38 0.16 3.01
CA ALA A 20 14.65 0.95 1.80
C ALA A 20 16.11 1.42 1.75
N SER A 21 16.68 1.83 2.90
CA SER A 21 18.09 2.20 3.02
C SER A 21 19.01 1.03 2.72
N ALA A 22 18.70 -0.17 3.23
CA ALA A 22 19.45 -1.38 2.94
C ALA A 22 19.37 -1.77 1.45
N LEU A 23 18.20 -1.64 0.83
CA LEU A 23 18.04 -1.87 -0.61
C LEU A 23 18.83 -0.89 -1.45
N SER A 24 18.90 0.38 -1.02
CA SER A 24 19.71 1.37 -1.68
C SER A 24 21.20 1.08 -1.55
N ALA A 25 21.66 0.69 -0.38
CA ALA A 25 23.05 0.33 -0.14
C ALA A 25 23.49 -0.90 -0.98
N SER A 26 22.57 -1.80 -1.30
CA SER A 26 22.83 -2.94 -2.19
C SER A 26 23.08 -2.58 -3.64
N GLY A 27 22.78 -1.33 -4.06
CA GLY A 27 22.93 -0.87 -5.43
C GLY A 27 21.94 -1.46 -6.44
N MET A 28 20.94 -2.21 -5.98
CA MET A 28 19.93 -2.81 -6.85
C MET A 28 18.71 -1.90 -7.10
N LEU A 29 18.57 -0.83 -6.32
CA LEU A 29 17.49 0.12 -6.44
C LEU A 29 17.86 1.23 -7.42
N ASP A 30 17.09 1.35 -8.48
CA ASP A 30 17.23 2.44 -9.45
C ASP A 30 16.37 3.64 -9.02
N TYR A 31 17.03 4.73 -8.69
CA TYR A 31 16.40 5.98 -8.26
C TYR A 31 15.99 6.89 -9.41
N SER A 32 16.53 6.68 -10.61
CA SER A 32 16.32 7.59 -11.73
C SER A 32 14.83 7.82 -12.03
N PRO A 33 13.93 6.84 -11.93
CA PRO A 33 12.51 7.06 -12.14
C PRO A 33 11.84 7.94 -11.06
N ALA A 34 12.37 7.91 -9.84
CA ALA A 34 11.85 8.75 -8.76
C ALA A 34 12.33 10.21 -8.88
N MET A 35 13.54 10.40 -9.38
CA MET A 35 14.15 11.73 -9.56
C MET A 35 13.66 12.47 -10.81
N SER A 36 13.21 11.76 -11.83
CA SER A 36 12.87 12.36 -13.13
C SER A 36 11.63 13.26 -13.12
N THR A 37 10.81 13.17 -12.07
CA THR A 37 9.51 13.86 -12.03
C THR A 37 9.55 15.19 -11.30
N ASN A 38 10.56 15.48 -10.48
CA ASN A 38 10.67 16.76 -9.75
C ASN A 38 12.09 17.01 -9.27
N LEU A 39 12.69 18.06 -9.78
CA LEU A 39 13.89 18.68 -9.20
C LEU A 39 13.59 19.48 -7.91
N ASN A 40 12.33 19.58 -7.53
CA ASN A 40 11.93 20.17 -6.25
C ASN A 40 11.85 19.06 -5.21
N VAL A 41 12.93 18.94 -4.50
CA VAL A 41 13.09 17.99 -3.41
C VAL A 41 12.38 18.53 -2.18
N ASP A 42 11.16 18.12 -1.99
CA ASP A 42 10.62 18.01 -0.65
C ASP A 42 9.92 16.65 -0.55
N ASP A 43 10.62 15.71 0.05
CA ASP A 43 10.29 14.30 0.02
C ASP A 43 9.35 13.84 1.12
N THR A 44 8.91 14.71 1.98
CA THR A 44 8.05 14.30 3.11
C THR A 44 6.69 13.75 2.66
N GLY A 45 6.28 14.03 1.43
CA GLY A 45 5.07 13.47 0.84
C GLY A 45 5.29 12.42 -0.26
N ASN A 46 6.54 12.24 -0.73
CA ASN A 46 6.83 11.30 -1.81
C ASN A 46 7.32 9.96 -1.24
N THR A 47 6.43 8.99 -1.25
CA THR A 47 6.73 7.64 -0.76
C THR A 47 7.40 6.75 -1.81
N PHE A 48 7.51 7.20 -3.06
CA PHE A 48 8.11 6.42 -4.13
C PHE A 48 9.63 6.50 -4.09
N ALA A 49 10.31 5.39 -3.79
CA ALA A 49 11.75 5.34 -3.66
C ALA A 49 12.49 5.00 -4.96
N GLY A 50 11.86 4.28 -5.87
CA GLY A 50 12.49 3.86 -7.11
C GLY A 50 12.00 2.52 -7.62
N VAL A 51 12.75 1.91 -8.52
CA VAL A 51 12.43 0.61 -9.13
C VAL A 51 13.51 -0.40 -8.82
N LEU A 52 13.13 -1.52 -8.23
CA LEU A 52 14.03 -2.63 -7.94
C LEU A 52 14.17 -3.53 -9.17
N ASN A 53 15.40 -3.72 -9.63
CA ASN A 53 15.74 -4.56 -10.80
C ASN A 53 14.93 -4.23 -12.08
N GLY A 54 14.52 -2.97 -12.25
CA GLY A 54 13.73 -2.54 -13.40
C GLY A 54 12.31 -3.13 -13.48
N ARG A 55 11.81 -3.75 -12.42
CA ARG A 55 10.53 -4.49 -12.46
C ARG A 55 9.56 -4.12 -11.36
N MET A 56 10.02 -3.95 -10.14
CA MET A 56 9.17 -3.71 -8.97
C MET A 56 9.32 -2.28 -8.48
N ARG A 57 8.20 -1.59 -8.37
CA ARG A 57 8.16 -0.25 -7.78
C ARG A 57 8.26 -0.34 -6.26
N VAL A 58 9.16 0.42 -5.67
CA VAL A 58 9.39 0.44 -4.22
C VAL A 58 8.79 1.70 -3.64
N TYR A 59 7.99 1.53 -2.61
CA TYR A 59 7.37 2.61 -1.83
C TYR A 59 7.81 2.50 -0.38
N ILE A 60 8.13 3.63 0.23
CA ILE A 60 8.53 3.71 1.63
C ILE A 60 7.31 4.04 2.48
N ASP A 61 7.16 3.30 3.58
CA ASP A 61 6.21 3.63 4.64
C ASP A 61 6.96 4.33 5.79
N PRO A 62 6.82 5.67 5.93
CA PRO A 62 7.51 6.42 6.96
C PRO A 62 6.94 6.20 8.37
N TYR A 63 5.76 5.61 8.47
CA TYR A 63 5.07 5.37 9.75
C TYR A 63 5.25 3.95 10.28
N ALA A 64 6.05 3.14 9.61
CA ALA A 64 6.32 1.77 10.02
C ALA A 64 7.06 1.72 11.36
N VAL A 65 6.51 0.99 12.32
CA VAL A 65 7.14 0.75 13.64
C VAL A 65 8.06 -0.47 13.62
N ALA A 66 7.81 -1.40 12.73
CA ALA A 66 8.60 -2.62 12.58
C ALA A 66 9.14 -2.73 11.15
N ASP A 67 10.30 -3.39 11.02
CA ASP A 67 10.88 -3.64 9.70
C ASP A 67 10.14 -4.74 8.99
N TYR A 68 9.50 -4.37 7.91
CA TYR A 68 8.76 -5.29 7.06
C TYR A 68 8.91 -4.95 5.59
N VAL A 69 8.64 -5.95 4.78
CA VAL A 69 8.50 -5.85 3.34
C VAL A 69 7.16 -6.46 2.95
N ASN A 70 6.32 -5.68 2.31
CA ASN A 70 5.08 -6.15 1.74
C ASN A 70 5.19 -6.15 0.21
N VAL A 71 5.13 -7.32 -0.39
CA VAL A 71 5.15 -7.47 -1.85
C VAL A 71 3.73 -7.70 -2.33
N GLY A 72 3.30 -6.92 -3.30
CA GLY A 72 1.97 -7.00 -3.86
C GLY A 72 1.96 -7.15 -5.37
N TYR A 73 0.83 -7.61 -5.87
CA TYR A 73 0.52 -7.66 -7.28
C TYR A 73 -0.77 -6.89 -7.56
N LYS A 74 -0.72 -6.03 -8.57
CA LYS A 74 -1.89 -5.40 -9.15
C LYS A 74 -1.82 -5.52 -10.67
N GLY A 75 -2.85 -6.10 -11.26
CA GLY A 75 -2.99 -6.21 -12.71
C GLY A 75 -3.43 -4.91 -13.36
N THR A 76 -3.47 -4.92 -14.69
CA THR A 76 -3.97 -3.80 -15.51
C THR A 76 -5.48 -3.65 -15.44
N ASN A 77 -6.20 -4.75 -15.23
CA ASN A 77 -7.65 -4.72 -15.07
C ASN A 77 -8.03 -4.20 -13.67
N PRO A 78 -9.00 -3.29 -13.52
CA PRO A 78 -9.47 -2.82 -12.23
C PRO A 78 -9.91 -3.93 -11.26
N TYR A 79 -10.42 -5.05 -11.78
CA TYR A 79 -10.85 -6.20 -10.99
C TYR A 79 -9.71 -7.14 -10.57
N ASP A 80 -8.52 -6.97 -11.13
CA ASP A 80 -7.35 -7.79 -10.81
C ASP A 80 -6.51 -7.13 -9.72
N ALA A 81 -7.08 -7.06 -8.54
CA ALA A 81 -6.48 -6.48 -7.34
C ALA A 81 -6.91 -7.26 -6.10
N GLY A 82 -6.08 -7.22 -5.06
CA GLY A 82 -6.36 -7.90 -3.80
C GLY A 82 -7.18 -7.07 -2.81
N LEU A 83 -7.31 -5.77 -3.04
CA LEU A 83 -8.02 -4.85 -2.17
C LEU A 83 -8.77 -3.83 -3.02
N PHE A 84 -10.03 -3.61 -2.68
CA PHE A 84 -10.90 -2.63 -3.34
C PHE A 84 -11.31 -1.56 -2.34
N TYR A 85 -11.03 -0.31 -2.67
CA TYR A 85 -11.52 0.85 -1.95
C TYR A 85 -12.58 1.53 -2.78
N CYS A 86 -13.80 1.58 -2.25
CA CYS A 86 -14.98 2.11 -2.92
C CYS A 86 -15.52 3.31 -2.13
N PRO A 87 -15.06 4.53 -2.41
CA PRO A 87 -15.60 5.73 -1.77
C PRO A 87 -16.99 6.02 -2.33
N TYR A 88 -17.99 6.13 -1.46
CA TYR A 88 -19.35 6.49 -1.82
C TYR A 88 -19.61 7.99 -1.63
N VAL A 89 -19.19 8.51 -0.47
CA VAL A 89 -19.27 9.94 -0.17
C VAL A 89 -17.86 10.41 0.15
N PRO A 90 -17.32 11.40 -0.58
CA PRO A 90 -16.02 11.97 -0.27
C PRO A 90 -16.02 12.64 1.10
N LEU A 91 -14.85 13.00 1.59
CA LEU A 91 -14.73 13.74 2.84
C LEU A 91 -15.41 15.11 2.68
N THR A 92 -16.51 15.31 3.40
CA THR A 92 -17.28 16.55 3.40
C THR A 92 -17.25 17.19 4.78
N MET A 93 -17.12 18.49 4.81
CA MET A 93 -17.23 19.29 6.03
C MET A 93 -18.65 19.80 6.19
N VAL A 94 -19.23 19.63 7.36
CA VAL A 94 -20.54 20.14 7.75
C VAL A 94 -20.34 21.15 8.88
N ARG A 95 -20.91 22.32 8.70
CA ARG A 95 -20.98 23.37 9.74
C ARG A 95 -22.40 23.49 10.26
N ALA A 96 -22.55 23.56 11.56
CA ALA A 96 -23.81 23.81 12.22
C ALA A 96 -23.59 24.72 13.43
N VAL A 97 -24.61 25.48 13.79
CA VAL A 97 -24.65 26.28 15.04
C VAL A 97 -25.48 25.49 16.04
N GLY A 98 -24.95 25.33 17.27
CA GLY A 98 -25.68 24.66 18.34
C GLY A 98 -26.86 25.47 18.80
N GLU A 99 -28.03 24.83 18.92
CA GLU A 99 -29.29 25.51 19.31
C GLU A 99 -29.24 26.14 20.71
N ASP A 100 -28.61 25.44 21.66
CA ASP A 100 -28.60 25.87 23.06
C ASP A 100 -27.42 26.79 23.41
N THR A 101 -26.30 26.64 22.73
CA THR A 101 -25.03 27.30 23.11
C THR A 101 -24.57 28.36 22.11
N PHE A 102 -25.20 28.45 20.93
CA PHE A 102 -24.80 29.29 19.79
C PHE A 102 -23.32 29.09 19.36
N GLN A 103 -22.69 27.99 19.77
CA GLN A 103 -21.31 27.68 19.41
C GLN A 103 -21.25 27.03 18.04
N PRO A 104 -20.27 27.40 17.20
CA PRO A 104 -20.07 26.74 15.92
C PRO A 104 -19.60 25.29 16.13
N LYS A 105 -20.28 24.35 15.49
CA LYS A 105 -19.94 22.93 15.45
C LYS A 105 -19.44 22.58 14.05
N ILE A 106 -18.29 21.96 13.96
CA ILE A 106 -17.71 21.49 12.69
C ILE A 106 -17.63 19.96 12.74
N GLY A 107 -18.23 19.31 11.76
CA GLY A 107 -18.17 17.86 11.59
C GLY A 107 -17.58 17.47 10.25
N PHE A 108 -16.79 16.42 10.22
CA PHE A 108 -16.30 15.80 8.99
C PHE A 108 -17.04 14.48 8.78
N LYS A 109 -17.52 14.25 7.57
CA LYS A 109 -18.29 13.07 7.21
C LYS A 109 -17.73 12.44 5.94
N THR A 110 -17.53 11.12 5.98
CA THR A 110 -17.21 10.31 4.81
C THR A 110 -17.95 8.99 4.86
N ARG A 111 -18.19 8.38 3.71
CA ARG A 111 -18.71 7.02 3.59
C ARG A 111 -17.92 6.26 2.55
N TYR A 112 -17.37 5.12 2.93
CA TYR A 112 -16.60 4.27 2.03
C TYR A 112 -16.81 2.80 2.37
N GLY A 113 -16.57 1.95 1.40
CA GLY A 113 -16.48 0.51 1.57
C GLY A 113 -15.06 0.02 1.25
N MET A 114 -14.57 -0.94 1.99
CA MET A 114 -13.32 -1.66 1.67
C MET A 114 -13.59 -3.15 1.65
N VAL A 115 -13.15 -3.80 0.59
CA VAL A 115 -13.32 -5.25 0.41
C VAL A 115 -12.02 -5.86 -0.07
N SER A 116 -11.59 -6.96 0.55
CA SER A 116 -10.53 -7.81 0.04
C SER A 116 -11.10 -8.87 -0.89
N ASN A 117 -10.31 -9.37 -1.85
CA ASN A 117 -10.76 -10.38 -2.79
C ASN A 117 -11.03 -11.71 -2.06
N PRO A 118 -12.31 -12.17 -1.94
CA PRO A 118 -12.66 -13.37 -1.20
C PRO A 118 -12.47 -14.67 -2.01
N PHE A 119 -12.26 -14.57 -3.32
CA PHE A 119 -12.21 -15.73 -4.21
C PHE A 119 -10.81 -16.33 -4.37
N VAL A 120 -9.79 -15.66 -3.87
CA VAL A 120 -8.43 -16.17 -3.89
C VAL A 120 -8.19 -16.96 -2.60
N GLY A 121 -8.57 -18.22 -2.63
CA GLY A 121 -8.53 -19.08 -1.47
C GLY A 121 -7.15 -19.68 -1.15
N ALA A 122 -6.94 -19.96 0.11
CA ALA A 122 -5.78 -20.71 0.58
C ALA A 122 -5.91 -22.21 0.30
N SER A 123 -7.14 -22.72 0.16
CA SER A 123 -7.43 -24.12 -0.10
C SER A 123 -8.03 -24.30 -1.50
N PRO A 124 -7.51 -25.24 -2.30
CA PRO A 124 -8.09 -25.57 -3.60
C PRO A 124 -9.54 -26.03 -3.55
N SER A 125 -9.98 -26.56 -2.40
CA SER A 125 -11.32 -27.12 -2.23
C SER A 125 -12.39 -26.10 -1.86
N SER A 126 -12.03 -24.97 -1.25
CA SER A 126 -13.01 -23.98 -0.80
C SER A 126 -13.19 -22.80 -1.73
N GLY A 127 -12.19 -22.49 -2.57
CA GLY A 127 -12.19 -21.32 -3.45
C GLY A 127 -12.23 -19.98 -2.72
N LEU A 128 -12.31 -19.99 -1.40
CA LEU A 128 -12.39 -18.81 -0.56
C LEU A 128 -11.07 -18.59 0.19
N ALA A 129 -10.64 -17.34 0.29
CA ALA A 129 -9.49 -17.00 1.09
C ALA A 129 -9.76 -17.34 2.56
N ALA A 130 -8.81 -18.00 3.22
CA ALA A 130 -8.85 -18.13 4.66
C ALA A 130 -8.87 -16.73 5.29
N SER A 131 -9.59 -16.57 6.41
CA SER A 131 -9.67 -15.29 7.10
C SER A 131 -8.26 -14.75 7.39
N ARG A 132 -8.02 -13.49 7.06
CA ARG A 132 -6.74 -12.77 7.21
C ARG A 132 -5.62 -13.13 6.22
N THR A 133 -5.87 -13.93 5.18
CA THR A 133 -4.90 -14.18 4.13
C THR A 133 -5.35 -13.56 2.82
N ASN A 134 -4.48 -12.76 2.22
CA ASN A 134 -4.67 -12.21 0.88
C ASN A 134 -3.61 -12.80 -0.04
N GLN A 135 -4.03 -13.42 -1.14
CA GLN A 135 -3.12 -14.09 -2.07
C GLN A 135 -2.36 -13.12 -2.98
N TYR A 136 -2.85 -11.89 -3.11
CA TYR A 136 -2.22 -10.82 -3.89
C TYR A 136 -1.09 -10.12 -3.16
N TYR A 137 -1.02 -10.27 -1.82
CA TYR A 137 -0.02 -9.64 -0.97
C TYR A 137 0.72 -10.68 -0.15
N ARG A 138 2.00 -10.44 0.09
CA ARG A 138 2.84 -11.20 1.01
C ARG A 138 3.66 -10.24 1.84
N ILE A 139 3.55 -10.37 3.14
CA ILE A 139 4.33 -9.60 4.09
C ILE A 139 5.44 -10.48 4.66
N PHE A 140 6.62 -9.90 4.78
CA PHE A 140 7.80 -10.51 5.40
C PHE A 140 8.30 -9.56 6.48
N ARG A 141 8.59 -10.10 7.63
CA ARG A 141 9.35 -9.39 8.65
C ARG A 141 10.82 -9.50 8.29
N VAL A 142 11.56 -8.43 8.46
CA VAL A 142 12.99 -8.37 8.23
C VAL A 142 13.65 -8.09 9.57
N ASP A 143 14.58 -8.95 9.95
CA ASP A 143 15.30 -8.84 11.22
C ASP A 143 16.82 -8.65 10.91
N ASN A 144 17.56 -8.05 11.83
CA ASN A 144 19.02 -7.87 11.76
C ASN A 144 19.52 -7.01 10.58
N ILE A 145 18.79 -5.96 10.23
CA ILE A 145 19.25 -5.00 9.20
C ILE A 145 20.32 -4.07 9.77
N LEU A 146 20.14 -3.67 11.01
CA LEU A 146 21.06 -2.83 11.76
C LEU A 146 21.68 -3.70 12.87
N ALA A 147 22.86 -4.23 12.61
CA ALA A 147 23.65 -4.98 13.58
C ALA A 147 24.70 -4.06 14.20
#